data_b4809ebfa0cb819444c7a881dc47cbee
#
_entry.id   b4809ebfa0cb819444c7a881dc47cbee
#
_cell.length_a   1.000
_cell.length_b   1.000
_cell.length_c   1.000
_cell.angle_alpha   90.00
_cell.angle_beta   90.00
_cell.angle_gamma   90.00
#
_symmetry.space_group_name_H-M   'P 1'
#
loop_
_entity.id
_entity.type
_entity.pdbx_description
1 polymer ?
#
loop_
_entity_poly.entity_id
_entity_poly.type
_entity_poly.pdbx_seq_one_letter_code
_entity_poly.pdbx_strand_id
1 'polypeptide(L)'
;MKVYVFLISLTFITFNPIITQANENITFDDWIKNIEELAINKGIASETIHKSLDGVEPNNRVLELDRMQPEFTLTLDTYLNNATPKSRVKKGKKLFQTHKLLFDEIYDAYKVQSRFIIALWGIETNFGMYTGSFNVIRSLATLSHDLRRRDFFTDEIINALTIIDQGHIEPNDMMGSWAGAMGQNQFMPSSFHAYAVDYDNDGSKDIWKTLPDVFASIANYLSKSGWRADQTWGRPVRLPENFSRKFLGRKIKKPLSEWHQLGVRKLSGQYLPKRNLLS
;
A
#
# COMPACT_ATOMS: atom_id res chain seq x y z
N MET A 1 -17.35 -21.83 72.92
CA MET A 1 -17.35 -21.88 71.46
C MET A 1 -16.19 -21.07 70.98
N LYS A 2 -15.05 -21.71 70.60
CA LYS A 2 -13.81 -21.04 70.21
C LYS A 2 -13.81 -20.87 68.65
N VAL A 3 -13.81 -19.62 68.19
CA VAL A 3 -13.70 -19.29 66.75
C VAL A 3 -12.22 -19.15 66.36
N TYR A 4 -11.75 -20.01 65.50
CA TYR A 4 -10.41 -19.89 64.92
C TYR A 4 -10.49 -19.07 63.63
N VAL A 5 -9.82 -17.89 63.60
CA VAL A 5 -9.65 -17.07 62.39
C VAL A 5 -8.37 -17.55 61.71
N PHE A 6 -8.48 -18.13 60.49
CA PHE A 6 -7.35 -18.43 59.63
C PHE A 6 -7.01 -17.19 58.79
N LEU A 7 -5.85 -16.60 59.05
CA LEU A 7 -5.27 -15.57 58.16
C LEU A 7 -4.57 -16.28 57.00
N ILE A 8 -5.16 -16.18 55.81
CA ILE A 8 -4.47 -16.58 54.57
C ILE A 8 -3.63 -15.38 54.07
N SER A 9 -2.31 -15.53 54.22
CA SER A 9 -1.34 -14.58 53.65
C SER A 9 -1.27 -14.77 52.12
N LEU A 10 -1.85 -13.83 51.35
CA LEU A 10 -1.79 -13.81 49.91
C LEU A 10 -0.49 -13.10 49.49
N THR A 11 0.55 -13.85 49.13
CA THR A 11 1.77 -13.30 48.54
C THR A 11 1.48 -12.90 47.10
N PHE A 12 1.35 -11.61 46.86
CA PHE A 12 1.31 -11.06 45.51
C PHE A 12 2.73 -11.17 44.89
N ILE A 13 2.93 -12.12 43.97
CA ILE A 13 4.07 -12.14 43.09
C ILE A 13 3.81 -11.07 42.02
N THR A 14 4.43 -9.91 42.18
CA THR A 14 4.45 -8.88 41.13
C THR A 14 5.35 -9.37 39.99
N PHE A 15 4.72 -9.86 38.92
CA PHE A 15 5.42 -10.01 37.63
C PHE A 15 5.74 -8.60 37.15
N ASN A 16 6.97 -8.15 37.32
CA ASN A 16 7.52 -7.03 36.56
C ASN A 16 7.76 -7.53 35.13
N PRO A 17 7.06 -7.02 34.10
CA PRO A 17 7.50 -7.26 32.75
C PRO A 17 8.87 -6.61 32.61
N ILE A 18 9.89 -7.40 32.34
CA ILE A 18 11.17 -6.90 31.85
C ILE A 18 10.85 -6.27 30.50
N ILE A 19 10.60 -4.97 30.50
CA ILE A 19 10.65 -4.16 29.28
C ILE A 19 12.14 -4.17 28.91
N THR A 20 12.49 -5.08 28.01
CA THR A 20 13.79 -5.04 27.34
C THR A 20 13.82 -3.68 26.63
N GLN A 21 14.56 -2.71 27.18
CA GLN A 21 14.91 -1.48 26.48
C GLN A 21 15.53 -1.91 25.15
N ALA A 22 14.84 -1.62 24.06
CA ALA A 22 15.40 -1.80 22.74
C ALA A 22 16.73 -1.05 22.70
N ASN A 23 17.81 -1.76 22.44
CA ASN A 23 19.17 -1.23 22.39
C ASN A 23 19.21 -0.17 21.27
N GLU A 24 19.24 1.12 21.65
CA GLU A 24 19.19 2.25 20.71
C GLU A 24 20.43 2.31 19.78
N ASN A 25 21.46 1.50 20.03
CA ASN A 25 22.76 1.51 19.35
C ASN A 25 23.16 0.15 18.74
N ILE A 26 22.20 -0.60 18.20
CA ILE A 26 22.55 -1.83 17.47
C ILE A 26 23.24 -1.46 16.14
N THR A 27 24.35 -2.13 15.79
CA THR A 27 24.99 -1.94 14.49
C THR A 27 24.10 -2.46 13.36
N PHE A 28 24.30 -1.98 12.13
CA PHE A 28 23.53 -2.47 11.00
C PHE A 28 23.76 -3.97 10.75
N ASP A 29 24.99 -4.44 10.90
CA ASP A 29 25.34 -5.86 10.75
C ASP A 29 24.64 -6.75 11.79
N ASP A 30 24.56 -6.31 13.05
CA ASP A 30 23.82 -7.05 14.07
C ASP A 30 22.32 -6.96 13.86
N TRP A 31 21.83 -5.87 13.24
CA TRP A 31 20.43 -5.76 12.83
C TRP A 31 20.10 -6.75 11.71
N ILE A 32 20.97 -6.93 10.71
CA ILE A 32 20.79 -7.93 9.67
C ILE A 32 20.69 -9.32 10.27
N LYS A 33 21.56 -9.70 11.25
CA LYS A 33 21.44 -10.99 11.94
C LYS A 33 20.09 -11.16 12.65
N ASN A 34 19.55 -10.10 13.26
CA ASN A 34 18.20 -10.16 13.84
C ASN A 34 17.12 -10.42 12.77
N ILE A 35 17.25 -9.81 11.60
CA ILE A 35 16.33 -10.07 10.46
C ILE A 35 16.48 -11.53 9.99
N GLU A 36 17.69 -12.07 9.90
CA GLU A 36 17.96 -13.48 9.56
C GLU A 36 17.27 -14.43 10.56
N GLU A 37 17.44 -14.19 11.86
CA GLU A 37 16.76 -14.98 12.90
C GLU A 37 15.25 -14.92 12.79
N LEU A 38 14.68 -13.73 12.54
CA LEU A 38 13.25 -13.56 12.34
C LEU A 38 12.75 -14.31 11.08
N ALA A 39 13.53 -14.27 10.01
CA ALA A 39 13.23 -14.96 8.75
C ALA A 39 13.26 -16.49 8.93
N ILE A 40 14.30 -17.03 9.62
CA ILE A 40 14.37 -18.45 9.97
C ILE A 40 13.17 -18.87 10.81
N ASN A 41 12.81 -18.10 11.82
CA ASN A 41 11.66 -18.36 12.68
C ASN A 41 10.31 -18.32 11.93
N LYS A 42 10.26 -17.61 10.80
CA LYS A 42 9.11 -17.61 9.86
C LYS A 42 9.13 -18.75 8.86
N GLY A 43 10.17 -19.59 8.86
CA GLY A 43 10.29 -20.75 8.00
C GLY A 43 10.84 -20.45 6.61
N ILE A 44 11.45 -19.27 6.39
CA ILE A 44 12.09 -18.89 5.13
C ILE A 44 13.38 -19.71 4.99
N ALA A 45 13.62 -20.24 3.78
CA ALA A 45 14.77 -21.07 3.50
C ALA A 45 16.10 -20.32 3.69
N SER A 46 17.09 -20.97 4.31
CA SER A 46 18.41 -20.37 4.54
C SER A 46 19.08 -19.88 3.24
N GLU A 47 18.87 -20.59 2.13
CA GLU A 47 19.37 -20.18 0.82
C GLU A 47 18.78 -18.83 0.38
N THR A 48 17.47 -18.63 0.56
CA THR A 48 16.80 -17.36 0.26
C THR A 48 17.33 -16.24 1.13
N ILE A 49 17.52 -16.50 2.43
CA ILE A 49 18.05 -15.51 3.39
C ILE A 49 19.46 -15.07 2.96
N HIS A 50 20.37 -16.01 2.72
CA HIS A 50 21.73 -15.71 2.28
C HIS A 50 21.77 -14.96 0.94
N LYS A 51 21.03 -15.45 -0.08
CA LYS A 51 20.95 -14.75 -1.37
C LYS A 51 20.45 -13.31 -1.27
N SER A 52 19.62 -13.03 -0.27
CA SER A 52 18.95 -11.73 -0.13
C SER A 52 19.69 -10.76 0.81
N LEU A 53 20.34 -11.26 1.87
CA LEU A 53 20.90 -10.43 2.95
C LEU A 53 22.41 -10.40 2.99
N ASP A 54 23.14 -11.38 2.40
CA ASP A 54 24.59 -11.37 2.42
C ASP A 54 25.16 -10.13 1.74
N GLY A 55 26.00 -9.39 2.46
CA GLY A 55 26.64 -8.17 1.95
C GLY A 55 25.70 -6.97 1.76
N VAL A 56 24.49 -7.01 2.30
CA VAL A 56 23.61 -5.84 2.27
C VAL A 56 24.19 -4.73 3.18
N GLU A 57 24.40 -3.57 2.60
CA GLU A 57 24.87 -2.36 3.28
C GLU A 57 23.73 -1.33 3.39
N PRO A 58 23.71 -0.47 4.41
CA PRO A 58 22.70 0.58 4.54
C PRO A 58 22.76 1.56 3.37
N ASN A 59 21.64 2.18 3.05
CA ASN A 59 21.51 3.17 1.99
C ASN A 59 21.09 4.52 2.58
N ASN A 60 22.04 5.42 2.79
CA ASN A 60 21.78 6.74 3.36
C ASN A 60 20.79 7.56 2.55
N ARG A 61 20.75 7.37 1.21
CA ARG A 61 19.78 8.06 0.34
C ARG A 61 18.33 7.69 0.68
N VAL A 62 18.09 6.45 1.11
CA VAL A 62 16.78 6.00 1.58
C VAL A 62 16.36 6.78 2.83
N LEU A 63 17.25 6.95 3.80
CA LEU A 63 16.97 7.71 5.01
C LEU A 63 16.72 9.20 4.74
N GLU A 64 17.48 9.80 3.81
CA GLU A 64 17.24 11.17 3.38
C GLU A 64 15.84 11.36 2.78
N LEU A 65 15.44 10.47 1.88
CA LEU A 65 14.13 10.52 1.23
C LEU A 65 12.99 10.30 2.24
N ASP A 66 13.17 9.39 3.20
CA ASP A 66 12.21 9.14 4.26
C ASP A 66 11.96 10.36 5.15
N ARG A 67 12.98 11.20 5.35
CA ARG A 67 12.87 12.43 6.16
C ARG A 67 12.30 13.62 5.39
N MET A 68 12.46 13.67 4.08
CA MET A 68 12.05 14.83 3.27
C MET A 68 10.54 14.87 2.93
N GLN A 69 9.91 13.74 2.66
CA GLN A 69 8.48 13.55 2.28
C GLN A 69 7.76 14.79 1.70
N PRO A 70 8.12 15.26 0.50
CA PRO A 70 7.62 16.52 -0.06
C PRO A 70 6.14 16.50 -0.49
N GLU A 71 5.49 15.35 -0.52
CA GLU A 71 4.14 15.17 -1.06
C GLU A 71 3.05 15.95 -0.29
N PHE A 72 3.32 16.32 0.95
CA PHE A 72 2.36 17.05 1.79
C PHE A 72 2.30 18.56 1.55
N THR A 73 3.12 19.09 0.64
CA THR A 73 3.24 20.56 0.41
C THR A 73 2.49 21.04 -0.84
N LEU A 74 2.02 20.14 -1.70
CA LEU A 74 1.37 20.48 -2.96
C LEU A 74 -0.12 20.76 -2.78
N THR A 75 -0.64 21.77 -3.52
CA THR A 75 -2.09 21.97 -3.66
C THR A 75 -2.70 20.84 -4.49
N LEU A 76 -4.00 20.56 -4.31
CA LEU A 76 -4.70 19.55 -5.09
C LEU A 76 -4.58 19.80 -6.62
N ASP A 77 -4.74 21.06 -7.05
CA ASP A 77 -4.66 21.42 -8.47
C ASP A 77 -3.26 21.16 -9.04
N THR A 78 -2.21 21.54 -8.31
CA THR A 78 -0.83 21.25 -8.70
C THR A 78 -0.58 19.75 -8.78
N TYR A 79 -1.03 18.99 -7.78
CA TYR A 79 -0.93 17.54 -7.78
C TYR A 79 -1.64 16.92 -8.99
N LEU A 80 -2.90 17.29 -9.25
CA LEU A 80 -3.67 16.77 -10.38
C LEU A 80 -3.01 17.09 -11.72
N ASN A 81 -2.53 18.32 -11.92
CA ASN A 81 -1.84 18.72 -13.16
C ASN A 81 -0.56 17.89 -13.40
N ASN A 82 0.21 17.64 -12.33
CA ASN A 82 1.41 16.82 -12.39
C ASN A 82 1.10 15.33 -12.61
N ALA A 83 0.08 14.81 -11.93
CA ALA A 83 -0.31 13.42 -12.02
C ALA A 83 -1.01 13.05 -13.34
N THR A 84 -1.73 13.99 -13.97
CA THR A 84 -2.54 13.74 -15.17
C THR A 84 -2.21 14.67 -16.35
N PRO A 85 -0.93 14.80 -16.79
CA PRO A 85 -0.60 15.59 -17.97
C PRO A 85 -1.28 15.00 -19.21
N LYS A 86 -1.59 15.85 -20.19
CA LYS A 86 -2.30 15.46 -21.43
C LYS A 86 -1.62 14.28 -22.15
N SER A 87 -0.30 14.19 -22.10
CA SER A 87 0.46 13.09 -22.69
C SER A 87 0.17 11.75 -22.02
N ARG A 88 0.14 11.71 -20.66
CA ARG A 88 -0.21 10.51 -19.89
C ARG A 88 -1.64 10.08 -20.16
N VAL A 89 -2.58 11.01 -20.18
CA VAL A 89 -3.99 10.72 -20.52
C VAL A 89 -4.11 10.15 -21.93
N LYS A 90 -3.41 10.72 -22.94
CA LYS A 90 -3.40 10.21 -24.31
C LYS A 90 -2.81 8.79 -24.39
N LYS A 91 -1.68 8.54 -23.70
CA LYS A 91 -1.07 7.21 -23.61
C LYS A 91 -2.01 6.20 -22.96
N GLY A 92 -2.63 6.55 -21.83
CA GLY A 92 -3.59 5.69 -21.15
C GLY A 92 -4.77 5.30 -22.02
N LYS A 93 -5.38 6.25 -22.75
CA LYS A 93 -6.45 5.96 -23.70
C LYS A 93 -6.03 4.99 -24.80
N LYS A 94 -4.80 5.13 -25.34
CA LYS A 94 -4.26 4.20 -26.33
C LYS A 94 -4.09 2.80 -25.73
N LEU A 95 -3.43 2.68 -24.59
CA LEU A 95 -3.21 1.40 -23.90
C LEU A 95 -4.50 0.72 -23.48
N PHE A 96 -5.50 1.49 -23.07
CA PHE A 96 -6.84 0.97 -22.79
C PHE A 96 -7.43 0.24 -24.00
N GLN A 97 -7.29 0.82 -25.21
CA GLN A 97 -7.77 0.16 -26.43
C GLN A 97 -6.90 -1.06 -26.80
N THR A 98 -5.59 -0.95 -26.62
CA THR A 98 -4.66 -2.06 -26.93
C THR A 98 -4.97 -3.31 -26.07
N HIS A 99 -5.31 -3.13 -24.80
CA HIS A 99 -5.56 -4.22 -23.86
C HIS A 99 -7.04 -4.43 -23.54
N LYS A 100 -7.94 -3.99 -24.45
CA LYS A 100 -9.38 -3.97 -24.18
C LYS A 100 -9.94 -5.34 -23.79
N LEU A 101 -9.56 -6.40 -24.49
CA LEU A 101 -10.06 -7.75 -24.20
C LEU A 101 -9.69 -8.19 -22.78
N LEU A 102 -8.41 -8.04 -22.41
CA LEU A 102 -7.94 -8.35 -21.06
C LEU A 102 -8.66 -7.50 -20.00
N PHE A 103 -8.90 -6.24 -20.26
CA PHE A 103 -9.68 -5.39 -19.33
C PHE A 103 -11.13 -5.80 -19.20
N ASP A 104 -11.76 -6.30 -20.28
CA ASP A 104 -13.14 -6.81 -20.24
C ASP A 104 -13.19 -8.11 -19.39
N GLU A 105 -12.26 -9.04 -19.56
CA GLU A 105 -12.13 -10.27 -18.78
C GLU A 105 -11.93 -9.97 -17.28
N ILE A 106 -11.01 -9.06 -16.95
CA ILE A 106 -10.73 -8.63 -15.57
C ILE A 106 -11.97 -7.92 -14.97
N TYR A 107 -12.68 -7.10 -15.77
CA TYR A 107 -13.93 -6.51 -15.31
C TYR A 107 -14.98 -7.58 -14.97
N ASP A 108 -15.08 -8.62 -15.78
CA ASP A 108 -16.03 -9.71 -15.52
C ASP A 108 -15.67 -10.52 -14.26
N ALA A 109 -14.38 -10.68 -13.99
CA ALA A 109 -13.90 -11.38 -12.79
C ALA A 109 -14.06 -10.55 -11.50
N TYR A 110 -13.64 -9.29 -11.52
CA TYR A 110 -13.52 -8.46 -10.31
C TYR A 110 -14.56 -7.37 -10.15
N LYS A 111 -15.37 -7.09 -11.18
CA LYS A 111 -16.36 -6.01 -11.25
C LYS A 111 -15.79 -4.61 -10.97
N VAL A 112 -14.51 -4.41 -11.28
CA VAL A 112 -13.81 -3.12 -11.20
C VAL A 112 -13.71 -2.52 -12.59
N GLN A 113 -14.25 -1.30 -12.77
CA GLN A 113 -14.22 -0.66 -14.09
C GLN A 113 -12.77 -0.42 -14.54
N SER A 114 -12.41 -0.90 -15.69
CA SER A 114 -11.06 -0.91 -16.28
C SER A 114 -10.40 0.47 -16.34
N ARG A 115 -11.20 1.55 -16.45
CA ARG A 115 -10.69 2.93 -16.40
C ARG A 115 -9.97 3.29 -15.10
N PHE A 116 -10.28 2.62 -13.98
CA PHE A 116 -9.61 2.85 -12.70
C PHE A 116 -8.33 2.04 -12.62
N ILE A 117 -8.32 0.82 -13.16
CA ILE A 117 -7.12 -0.01 -13.26
C ILE A 117 -6.05 0.71 -14.07
N ILE A 118 -6.41 1.18 -15.28
CA ILE A 118 -5.44 1.88 -16.13
C ILE A 118 -5.02 3.24 -15.57
N ALA A 119 -5.90 3.93 -14.83
CA ALA A 119 -5.55 5.19 -14.17
C ALA A 119 -4.52 4.99 -13.05
N LEU A 120 -4.71 3.98 -12.20
CA LEU A 120 -3.74 3.61 -11.17
C LEU A 120 -2.41 3.21 -11.79
N TRP A 121 -2.40 2.29 -12.75
CA TRP A 121 -1.18 1.90 -13.47
C TRP A 121 -0.44 3.09 -14.10
N GLY A 122 -1.20 4.05 -14.65
CA GLY A 122 -0.64 5.28 -15.20
C GLY A 122 -0.06 6.23 -14.16
N ILE A 123 -0.69 6.36 -12.99
CA ILE A 123 -0.25 7.26 -11.92
C ILE A 123 0.96 6.65 -11.18
N GLU A 124 0.90 5.37 -10.84
CA GLU A 124 1.93 4.69 -10.05
C GLU A 124 3.27 4.59 -10.80
N THR A 125 3.24 4.11 -12.05
CA THR A 125 4.48 3.76 -12.75
C THR A 125 4.59 4.33 -14.17
N ASN A 126 3.70 5.27 -14.55
CA ASN A 126 3.59 5.74 -15.93
C ASN A 126 3.44 4.57 -16.93
N PHE A 127 2.57 3.64 -16.60
CA PHE A 127 2.30 2.42 -17.38
C PHE A 127 3.54 1.51 -17.45
N GLY A 128 4.09 1.15 -16.31
CA GLY A 128 5.22 0.24 -16.16
C GLY A 128 6.59 0.80 -16.54
N MET A 129 6.67 2.10 -16.92
CA MET A 129 7.95 2.69 -17.33
C MET A 129 8.89 3.01 -16.16
N TYR A 130 8.36 3.28 -14.98
CA TYR A 130 9.12 3.71 -13.81
C TYR A 130 8.63 2.96 -12.58
N THR A 131 9.20 1.80 -12.33
CA THR A 131 8.84 0.95 -11.18
C THR A 131 9.70 1.21 -9.95
N GLY A 132 10.67 2.12 -10.07
CA GLY A 132 11.66 2.42 -9.05
C GLY A 132 13.04 1.85 -9.40
N SER A 133 14.08 2.40 -8.75
CA SER A 133 15.48 2.05 -9.00
C SER A 133 16.21 1.61 -7.74
N PHE A 134 15.51 1.41 -6.65
CA PHE A 134 16.07 0.94 -5.39
C PHE A 134 15.87 -0.58 -5.28
N ASN A 135 16.88 -1.29 -4.79
CA ASN A 135 16.69 -2.66 -4.35
C ASN A 135 15.80 -2.66 -3.11
N VAL A 136 14.69 -3.38 -3.14
CA VAL A 136 13.66 -3.37 -2.10
C VAL A 136 14.19 -3.94 -0.79
N ILE A 137 14.94 -5.05 -0.83
CA ILE A 137 15.53 -5.66 0.36
C ILE A 137 16.45 -4.68 1.07
N ARG A 138 17.40 -4.08 0.33
CA ARG A 138 18.32 -3.07 0.89
C ARG A 138 17.58 -1.87 1.48
N SER A 139 16.54 -1.39 0.80
CA SER A 139 15.73 -0.26 1.26
C SER A 139 15.00 -0.59 2.56
N LEU A 140 14.34 -1.74 2.63
CA LEU A 140 13.60 -2.18 3.79
C LEU A 140 14.53 -2.51 4.97
N ALA A 141 15.68 -3.14 4.74
CA ALA A 141 16.71 -3.36 5.75
C ALA A 141 17.18 -2.04 6.35
N THR A 142 17.44 -1.04 5.52
CA THR A 142 17.85 0.31 5.96
C THR A 142 16.77 0.99 6.81
N LEU A 143 15.52 0.95 6.35
CA LEU A 143 14.40 1.58 7.05
C LEU A 143 13.99 0.84 8.31
N SER A 144 14.14 -0.49 8.36
CA SER A 144 13.88 -1.27 9.56
C SER A 144 14.96 -1.10 10.64
N HIS A 145 16.18 -0.74 10.26
CA HIS A 145 17.21 -0.36 11.20
C HIS A 145 16.95 1.00 11.86
N ASP A 146 16.33 1.96 11.13
CA ASP A 146 15.93 3.26 11.68
C ASP A 146 14.78 3.11 12.69
N LEU A 147 14.89 3.76 13.85
CA LEU A 147 13.93 3.61 14.95
C LEU A 147 12.53 4.12 14.63
N ARG A 148 12.41 5.05 13.68
CA ARG A 148 11.18 5.82 13.46
C ARG A 148 9.96 4.98 13.06
N ARG A 149 10.17 3.93 12.24
CA ARG A 149 9.13 3.00 11.76
C ARG A 149 9.66 1.56 11.73
N ARG A 150 10.50 1.20 12.69
CA ARG A 150 11.20 -0.08 12.75
C ARG A 150 10.26 -1.26 12.56
N ASP A 151 9.24 -1.38 13.39
CA ASP A 151 8.34 -2.54 13.37
C ASP A 151 7.66 -2.71 12.02
N PHE A 152 7.15 -1.62 11.45
CA PHE A 152 6.51 -1.65 10.14
C PHE A 152 7.46 -2.15 9.05
N PHE A 153 8.68 -1.62 8.97
CA PHE A 153 9.62 -2.03 7.94
C PHE A 153 10.26 -3.40 8.21
N THR A 154 10.28 -3.84 9.46
CA THR A 154 10.65 -5.21 9.82
C THR A 154 9.63 -6.21 9.29
N ASP A 155 8.35 -5.93 9.45
CA ASP A 155 7.30 -6.76 8.86
C ASP A 155 7.38 -6.77 7.33
N GLU A 156 7.65 -5.62 6.72
CA GLU A 156 7.75 -5.53 5.25
C GLU A 156 8.97 -6.27 4.69
N ILE A 157 10.14 -6.26 5.35
CA ILE A 157 11.29 -7.04 4.87
C ILE A 157 11.06 -8.54 5.00
N ILE A 158 10.43 -9.01 6.06
CA ILE A 158 10.07 -10.42 6.21
C ILE A 158 9.06 -10.83 5.12
N ASN A 159 8.07 -9.99 4.82
CA ASN A 159 7.17 -10.22 3.70
C ASN A 159 7.91 -10.27 2.36
N ALA A 160 8.88 -9.37 2.12
CA ALA A 160 9.68 -9.36 0.90
C ALA A 160 10.53 -10.64 0.75
N LEU A 161 11.18 -11.10 1.82
CA LEU A 161 11.92 -12.36 1.83
C LEU A 161 10.99 -13.55 1.55
N THR A 162 9.76 -13.54 2.08
CA THR A 162 8.77 -14.58 1.81
C THR A 162 8.35 -14.62 0.33
N ILE A 163 8.21 -13.46 -0.34
CA ILE A 163 7.91 -13.38 -1.77
C ILE A 163 9.03 -14.02 -2.60
N ILE A 164 10.29 -13.78 -2.22
CA ILE A 164 11.46 -14.39 -2.88
C ILE A 164 11.48 -15.90 -2.63
N ASP A 165 11.25 -16.33 -1.39
CA ASP A 165 11.24 -17.75 -1.00
C ASP A 165 10.16 -18.56 -1.72
N GLN A 166 9.04 -17.91 -2.03
CA GLN A 166 7.96 -18.47 -2.85
C GLN A 166 8.27 -18.51 -4.35
N GLY A 167 9.43 -18.00 -4.79
CA GLY A 167 9.88 -18.05 -6.17
C GLY A 167 9.20 -17.02 -7.11
N HIS A 168 8.55 -15.98 -6.57
CA HIS A 168 7.87 -14.99 -7.41
C HIS A 168 8.84 -14.01 -8.07
N ILE A 169 10.03 -13.80 -7.50
CA ILE A 169 11.07 -12.92 -8.03
C ILE A 169 12.43 -13.25 -7.41
N GLU A 170 13.51 -13.01 -8.15
CA GLU A 170 14.86 -13.09 -7.61
C GLU A 170 15.23 -11.83 -6.78
N PRO A 171 16.08 -11.95 -5.72
CA PRO A 171 16.45 -10.83 -4.86
C PRO A 171 16.99 -9.61 -5.60
N ASN A 172 17.82 -9.84 -6.63
CA ASN A 172 18.43 -8.77 -7.43
C ASN A 172 17.44 -8.07 -8.36
N ASP A 173 16.37 -8.74 -8.76
CA ASP A 173 15.32 -8.20 -9.63
C ASP A 173 14.22 -7.48 -8.83
N MET A 174 14.18 -7.66 -7.51
CA MET A 174 13.18 -7.00 -6.64
C MET A 174 13.49 -5.51 -6.49
N MET A 175 13.24 -4.78 -7.59
CA MET A 175 13.43 -3.33 -7.66
C MET A 175 12.12 -2.61 -7.38
N GLY A 176 12.24 -1.43 -6.75
CA GLY A 176 11.08 -0.64 -6.36
C GLY A 176 11.40 0.79 -5.95
N SER A 177 10.50 1.40 -5.19
CA SER A 177 10.69 2.70 -4.58
C SER A 177 11.67 2.64 -3.40
N TRP A 178 12.14 3.79 -2.97
CA TRP A 178 12.99 3.93 -1.78
C TRP A 178 12.30 3.39 -0.49
N ALA A 179 10.97 3.36 -0.46
CA ALA A 179 10.17 2.91 0.68
C ALA A 179 9.72 1.44 0.57
N GLY A 180 10.16 0.70 -0.46
CA GLY A 180 9.84 -0.72 -0.62
C GLY A 180 8.58 -1.02 -1.44
N ALA A 181 7.92 -0.01 -2.04
CA ALA A 181 6.84 -0.26 -2.99
C ALA A 181 7.41 -0.80 -4.30
N MET A 182 6.83 -1.90 -4.83
CA MET A 182 7.45 -2.70 -5.89
C MET A 182 6.49 -3.02 -7.03
N GLY A 183 7.10 -3.35 -8.18
CA GLY A 183 6.40 -3.73 -9.39
C GLY A 183 5.61 -2.58 -10.03
N GLN A 184 4.81 -2.91 -11.05
CA GLN A 184 4.02 -1.91 -11.78
C GLN A 184 2.83 -1.40 -10.96
N ASN A 185 2.45 -2.11 -9.90
CA ASN A 185 1.35 -1.79 -8.99
C ASN A 185 1.79 -0.94 -7.80
N GLN A 186 3.10 -0.79 -7.59
CA GLN A 186 3.69 -0.14 -6.41
C GLN A 186 3.11 -0.71 -5.10
N PHE A 187 2.98 -2.04 -5.04
CA PHE A 187 2.55 -2.72 -3.82
C PHE A 187 3.70 -2.80 -2.82
N MET A 188 3.39 -2.55 -1.55
CA MET A 188 4.25 -2.98 -0.47
C MET A 188 4.26 -4.52 -0.39
N PRO A 189 5.33 -5.17 0.14
CA PRO A 189 5.37 -6.63 0.27
C PRO A 189 4.14 -7.24 0.97
N SER A 190 3.66 -6.63 2.04
CA SER A 190 2.41 -7.04 2.70
C SER A 190 1.18 -6.93 1.78
N SER A 191 1.12 -5.90 0.95
CA SER A 191 0.06 -5.72 -0.05
C SER A 191 0.15 -6.76 -1.17
N PHE A 192 1.36 -7.18 -1.55
CA PHE A 192 1.56 -8.28 -2.49
C PHE A 192 0.91 -9.57 -1.97
N HIS A 193 1.20 -9.97 -0.74
CA HIS A 193 0.58 -11.17 -0.15
C HIS A 193 -0.94 -11.08 -0.09
N ALA A 194 -1.48 -9.91 0.21
CA ALA A 194 -2.91 -9.71 0.36
C ALA A 194 -3.67 -9.65 -0.98
N TYR A 195 -3.03 -9.13 -2.03
CA TYR A 195 -3.75 -8.70 -3.23
C TYR A 195 -3.15 -9.17 -4.56
N ALA A 196 -1.87 -9.57 -4.64
CA ALA A 196 -1.30 -10.04 -5.88
C ALA A 196 -1.93 -11.35 -6.34
N VAL A 197 -2.17 -11.47 -7.64
CA VAL A 197 -2.85 -12.58 -8.30
C VAL A 197 -1.97 -13.11 -9.42
N ASP A 198 -1.84 -14.42 -9.50
CA ASP A 198 -1.39 -15.16 -10.67
C ASP A 198 -2.63 -15.34 -11.57
N TYR A 199 -2.79 -14.48 -12.57
CA TYR A 199 -3.99 -14.43 -13.39
C TYR A 199 -3.90 -15.28 -14.64
N ASP A 200 -2.71 -15.46 -15.17
CA ASP A 200 -2.46 -16.36 -16.32
C ASP A 200 -2.14 -17.80 -15.92
N ASN A 201 -2.07 -18.08 -14.60
CA ASN A 201 -1.86 -19.39 -14.00
C ASN A 201 -0.52 -20.03 -14.41
N ASP A 202 0.54 -19.23 -14.50
CA ASP A 202 1.90 -19.72 -14.78
C ASP A 202 2.64 -20.19 -13.50
N GLY A 203 2.04 -20.02 -12.33
CA GLY A 203 2.57 -20.38 -11.01
C GLY A 203 3.29 -19.21 -10.31
N SER A 204 3.39 -18.05 -10.93
CA SER A 204 4.00 -16.85 -10.37
C SER A 204 3.00 -15.71 -10.29
N LYS A 205 3.13 -14.83 -9.29
CA LYS A 205 2.38 -13.56 -9.21
C LYS A 205 3.27 -12.44 -9.71
N ASP A 206 3.47 -12.34 -11.02
CA ASP A 206 4.41 -11.39 -11.60
C ASP A 206 3.81 -9.99 -11.80
N ILE A 207 3.86 -9.17 -10.75
CA ILE A 207 3.46 -7.75 -10.83
C ILE A 207 4.51 -6.84 -11.50
N TRP A 208 5.65 -7.38 -11.94
CA TRP A 208 6.74 -6.61 -12.54
C TRP A 208 6.68 -6.62 -14.07
N LYS A 209 6.36 -7.75 -14.70
CA LYS A 209 6.46 -7.95 -16.16
C LYS A 209 5.16 -8.40 -16.79
N THR A 210 4.35 -9.22 -16.11
CA THR A 210 3.16 -9.87 -16.64
C THR A 210 1.91 -8.99 -16.50
N LEU A 211 1.44 -8.37 -17.59
CA LEU A 211 0.30 -7.43 -17.55
C LEU A 211 -1.02 -8.06 -17.05
N PRO A 212 -1.38 -9.31 -17.36
CA PRO A 212 -2.51 -9.99 -16.74
C PRO A 212 -2.48 -9.91 -15.21
N ASP A 213 -1.37 -10.25 -14.60
CA ASP A 213 -1.18 -10.22 -13.14
C ASP A 213 -1.22 -8.81 -12.60
N VAL A 214 -0.54 -7.87 -13.27
CA VAL A 214 -0.53 -6.45 -12.92
C VAL A 214 -1.97 -5.91 -12.83
N PHE A 215 -2.78 -6.13 -13.87
CA PHE A 215 -4.14 -5.58 -13.93
C PHE A 215 -5.10 -6.30 -13.00
N ALA A 216 -5.01 -7.62 -12.92
CA ALA A 216 -5.82 -8.42 -12.01
C ALA A 216 -5.50 -8.11 -10.55
N SER A 217 -4.23 -7.90 -10.21
CA SER A 217 -3.81 -7.52 -8.85
C SER A 217 -4.34 -6.14 -8.44
N ILE A 218 -4.32 -5.14 -9.35
CA ILE A 218 -4.97 -3.84 -9.11
C ILE A 218 -6.48 -4.00 -8.89
N ALA A 219 -7.13 -4.80 -9.74
CA ALA A 219 -8.57 -5.05 -9.64
C ALA A 219 -8.92 -5.78 -8.33
N ASN A 220 -8.15 -6.79 -7.94
CA ASN A 220 -8.31 -7.53 -6.70
C ASN A 220 -8.15 -6.62 -5.47
N TYR A 221 -7.12 -5.75 -5.47
CA TYR A 221 -6.92 -4.75 -4.42
C TYR A 221 -8.16 -3.85 -4.26
N LEU A 222 -8.66 -3.28 -5.34
CA LEU A 222 -9.85 -2.42 -5.30
C LEU A 222 -11.09 -3.19 -4.86
N SER A 223 -11.32 -4.39 -5.40
CA SER A 223 -12.46 -5.24 -5.06
C SER A 223 -12.47 -5.60 -3.58
N LYS A 224 -11.34 -6.09 -3.05
CA LYS A 224 -11.19 -6.41 -1.61
C LYS A 224 -11.25 -5.18 -0.70
N SER A 225 -10.91 -4.00 -1.22
CA SER A 225 -11.05 -2.72 -0.52
C SER A 225 -12.48 -2.16 -0.53
N GLY A 226 -13.46 -2.93 -1.00
CA GLY A 226 -14.88 -2.54 -0.98
C GLY A 226 -15.33 -1.75 -2.20
N TRP A 227 -14.65 -1.90 -3.35
CA TRP A 227 -15.07 -1.28 -4.60
C TRP A 227 -16.50 -1.68 -5.00
N ARG A 228 -17.26 -0.74 -5.48
CA ARG A 228 -18.62 -0.96 -5.95
C ARG A 228 -18.75 -0.51 -7.41
N ALA A 229 -19.07 -1.47 -8.28
CA ALA A 229 -19.17 -1.26 -9.73
C ALA A 229 -20.19 -0.20 -10.15
N ASP A 230 -21.22 0.02 -9.34
CA ASP A 230 -22.29 1.01 -9.59
C ASP A 230 -21.91 2.44 -9.15
N GLN A 231 -20.69 2.63 -8.60
CA GLN A 231 -20.25 3.91 -8.06
C GLN A 231 -19.00 4.44 -8.79
N THR A 232 -18.67 5.69 -8.50
CA THR A 232 -17.40 6.32 -8.85
C THR A 232 -16.72 6.80 -7.57
N TRP A 233 -15.41 6.90 -7.56
CA TRP A 233 -14.61 7.34 -6.41
C TRP A 233 -15.00 8.74 -5.89
N GLY A 234 -15.52 9.61 -6.77
CA GLY A 234 -15.90 10.96 -6.43
C GLY A 234 -16.32 11.78 -7.66
N ARG A 235 -16.69 12.99 -7.43
CA ARG A 235 -17.01 13.97 -8.48
C ARG A 235 -16.81 15.41 -7.97
N PRO A 236 -16.35 16.33 -8.80
CA PRO A 236 -16.35 17.73 -8.48
C PRO A 236 -17.80 18.26 -8.40
N VAL A 237 -18.03 19.18 -7.48
CA VAL A 237 -19.34 19.78 -7.22
C VAL A 237 -19.25 21.30 -7.15
N ARG A 238 -20.37 21.98 -7.40
CA ARG A 238 -20.55 23.40 -7.13
C ARG A 238 -21.21 23.54 -5.76
N LEU A 239 -20.64 24.39 -4.93
CA LEU A 239 -21.20 24.79 -3.65
C LEU A 239 -21.97 26.12 -3.82
N PRO A 240 -23.06 26.37 -3.05
CA PRO A 240 -23.69 27.70 -3.02
C PRO A 240 -22.75 28.72 -2.36
N GLU A 241 -22.95 30.01 -2.65
CA GLU A 241 -22.07 31.11 -2.16
C GLU A 241 -21.93 31.12 -0.63
N ASN A 242 -23.01 30.90 0.08
CA ASN A 242 -23.04 30.89 1.55
C ASN A 242 -22.88 29.49 2.16
N PHE A 243 -22.15 28.58 1.49
CA PHE A 243 -21.96 27.23 2.00
C PHE A 243 -21.16 27.20 3.29
N SER A 244 -21.72 26.59 4.33
CA SER A 244 -21.07 26.54 5.64
C SER A 244 -19.82 25.67 5.64
N ARG A 245 -18.68 26.24 6.03
CA ARG A 245 -17.39 25.53 6.12
C ARG A 245 -17.41 24.35 7.08
N LYS A 246 -18.34 24.30 8.05
CA LYS A 246 -18.50 23.15 8.96
C LYS A 246 -18.82 21.83 8.25
N PHE A 247 -19.28 21.88 7.01
CA PHE A 247 -19.57 20.72 6.19
C PHE A 247 -18.41 20.33 5.25
N LEU A 248 -17.27 21.03 5.31
CA LEU A 248 -16.09 20.69 4.52
C LEU A 248 -15.19 19.71 5.30
N GLY A 249 -14.73 18.68 4.64
CA GLY A 249 -13.76 17.74 5.18
C GLY A 249 -14.15 16.26 5.01
N ARG A 250 -13.14 15.40 4.90
CA ARG A 250 -13.31 13.95 4.62
C ARG A 250 -14.06 13.17 5.70
N LYS A 251 -14.13 13.72 6.91
CA LYS A 251 -14.87 13.09 8.03
C LYS A 251 -16.37 13.36 7.99
N ILE A 252 -16.80 14.36 7.21
CA ILE A 252 -18.21 14.74 7.10
C ILE A 252 -18.84 13.92 5.98
N LYS A 253 -19.66 12.97 6.38
CA LYS A 253 -20.40 12.09 5.46
C LYS A 253 -21.89 12.34 5.60
N LYS A 254 -22.59 12.52 4.48
CA LYS A 254 -24.02 12.75 4.40
C LYS A 254 -24.60 12.01 3.18
N PRO A 255 -25.89 11.62 3.25
CA PRO A 255 -26.60 11.15 2.05
C PRO A 255 -26.57 12.20 0.93
N LEU A 256 -26.53 11.76 -0.32
CA LEU A 256 -26.56 12.67 -1.48
C LEU A 256 -27.81 13.59 -1.47
N SER A 257 -28.91 13.11 -0.92
CA SER A 257 -30.14 13.91 -0.72
C SER A 257 -29.93 15.10 0.20
N GLU A 258 -29.19 14.92 1.32
CA GLU A 258 -28.89 16.02 2.24
C GLU A 258 -27.91 17.03 1.61
N TRP A 259 -26.89 16.57 0.91
CA TRP A 259 -25.99 17.45 0.14
C TRP A 259 -26.78 18.28 -0.87
N HIS A 260 -27.78 17.65 -1.52
CA HIS A 260 -28.67 18.34 -2.44
C HIS A 260 -29.50 19.44 -1.75
N GLN A 261 -30.08 19.14 -0.57
CA GLN A 261 -30.84 20.12 0.24
C GLN A 261 -29.95 21.29 0.70
N LEU A 262 -28.68 21.03 0.97
CA LEU A 262 -27.68 22.06 1.28
C LEU A 262 -27.24 22.88 0.05
N GLY A 263 -27.85 22.69 -1.11
CA GLY A 263 -27.58 23.46 -2.32
C GLY A 263 -26.41 22.93 -3.16
N VAL A 264 -25.79 21.80 -2.79
CA VAL A 264 -24.70 21.19 -3.58
C VAL A 264 -25.24 20.68 -4.93
N ARG A 265 -24.53 20.97 -6.01
CA ARG A 265 -24.92 20.62 -7.39
C ARG A 265 -23.73 20.03 -8.14
N LYS A 266 -23.97 19.30 -9.24
CA LYS A 266 -22.92 18.98 -10.21
C LYS A 266 -22.31 20.28 -10.76
N LEU A 267 -21.11 20.25 -11.33
CA LEU A 267 -20.50 21.40 -12.00
C LEU A 267 -21.42 22.00 -13.09
N SER A 268 -22.20 21.15 -13.76
CA SER A 268 -23.21 21.58 -14.75
C SER A 268 -24.42 22.31 -14.16
N GLY A 269 -24.52 22.44 -12.83
CA GLY A 269 -25.70 22.99 -12.14
C GLY A 269 -26.83 21.98 -11.91
N GLN A 270 -26.75 20.79 -12.53
CA GLN A 270 -27.74 19.74 -12.35
C GLN A 270 -27.75 19.17 -10.94
N TYR A 271 -28.85 18.51 -10.59
CA TYR A 271 -29.01 17.78 -9.32
C TYR A 271 -28.02 16.64 -9.16
N LEU A 272 -27.63 16.35 -7.91
CA LEU A 272 -26.90 15.15 -7.57
C LEU A 272 -27.75 13.91 -7.88
N PRO A 273 -27.15 12.74 -8.14
CA PRO A 273 -27.90 11.52 -8.40
C PRO A 273 -28.85 11.18 -7.24
N LYS A 274 -30.05 10.72 -7.56
CA LYS A 274 -30.98 10.17 -6.55
C LYS A 274 -30.51 8.76 -6.16
N ARG A 275 -29.60 8.67 -5.20
CA ARG A 275 -29.14 7.41 -4.60
C ARG A 275 -29.01 7.59 -3.10
N ASN A 276 -29.41 6.57 -2.33
CA ASN A 276 -29.25 6.54 -0.86
C ASN A 276 -27.81 6.13 -0.48
N LEU A 277 -26.83 6.86 -1.00
CA LEU A 277 -25.42 6.63 -0.72
C LEU A 277 -24.91 7.73 0.19
N LEU A 278 -24.12 7.33 1.20
CA LEU A 278 -23.31 8.26 1.97
C LEU A 278 -22.12 8.73 1.10
N SER A 279 -21.81 10.00 1.11
CA SER A 279 -20.71 10.61 0.39
C SER A 279 -20.03 11.70 1.26
#